data_83daf61d702aec28fea89c8076bdd51e
#
_entry.id   83daf61d702aec28fea89c8076bdd51e
#
_cell.length_a   1.000
_cell.length_b   1.000
_cell.length_c   1.000
_cell.angle_alpha   90.00
_cell.angle_beta   90.00
_cell.angle_gamma   90.00
#
_symmetry.space_group_name_H-M   'P 1'
#
loop_
_entity.id
_entity.type
_entity.pdbx_description
1 polymer ?
#
loop_
_entity_poly.entity_id
_entity_poly.type
_entity_poly.pdbx_seq_one_letter_code
_entity_poly.pdbx_strand_id
1 'polypeptide(L)'
;MGNMKKSITADSDFAAWAAARSQKTNRSLAGARLAIPEPQKHAEIKSQAQQWGMTVEDATMTDEHNEEFLCDGTQSIDSITDMRKASGLEAMEYAEQHMPVLRDTMDSLTTRVDFSGIRIAVCLILEPKTAILLRKLKAAGAIVGVYCGPDSTDPRVAEQLRREGITVESSRDWTAEQAHEAALHLLDEIQPDIIIDDGASFARLASLERPEL
;
A
#
# COMPACT_ATOMS: atom_id res chain seq x y z
N MET A 1 -37.46 -14.67 -2.44
CA MET A 1 -36.94 -13.61 -3.32
C MET A 1 -35.69 -14.14 -3.99
N GLY A 2 -35.78 -14.47 -5.28
CA GLY A 2 -34.76 -15.18 -6.00
C GLY A 2 -33.54 -14.26 -6.28
N ASN A 3 -32.37 -14.71 -5.91
CA ASN A 3 -31.12 -14.13 -6.36
C ASN A 3 -31.04 -14.29 -7.88
N MET A 4 -31.25 -13.21 -8.62
CA MET A 4 -30.95 -13.17 -10.04
C MET A 4 -29.43 -13.31 -10.19
N LYS A 5 -28.97 -14.51 -10.55
CA LYS A 5 -27.62 -14.72 -11.07
C LYS A 5 -27.46 -13.82 -12.28
N LYS A 6 -26.68 -12.76 -12.16
CA LYS A 6 -26.33 -11.90 -13.27
C LYS A 6 -25.44 -12.73 -14.18
N SER A 7 -25.92 -13.09 -15.36
CA SER A 7 -25.09 -13.68 -16.40
C SER A 7 -24.04 -12.64 -16.80
N ILE A 8 -22.81 -12.97 -16.58
CA ILE A 8 -21.65 -12.10 -16.75
C ILE A 8 -21.22 -12.22 -18.21
N THR A 9 -21.12 -11.11 -18.94
CA THR A 9 -20.54 -11.08 -20.29
C THR A 9 -19.01 -11.06 -20.15
N ALA A 10 -18.34 -12.03 -20.74
CA ALA A 10 -16.98 -12.44 -20.44
C ALA A 10 -15.93 -11.32 -20.33
N ASP A 11 -16.04 -10.24 -21.12
CA ASP A 11 -15.00 -9.23 -21.24
C ASP A 11 -14.93 -8.21 -20.11
N SER A 12 -16.08 -7.68 -19.71
CA SER A 12 -16.15 -6.69 -18.64
C SER A 12 -15.81 -7.27 -17.27
N ASP A 13 -15.95 -8.58 -17.14
CA ASP A 13 -15.89 -9.27 -15.88
C ASP A 13 -14.48 -9.73 -15.51
N PHE A 14 -13.69 -10.18 -16.49
CA PHE A 14 -12.30 -10.51 -16.23
C PHE A 14 -11.50 -9.26 -15.81
N ALA A 15 -11.67 -8.13 -16.48
CA ALA A 15 -11.00 -6.89 -16.13
C ALA A 15 -11.40 -6.41 -14.72
N ALA A 16 -12.69 -6.50 -14.38
CA ALA A 16 -13.18 -6.17 -13.04
C ALA A 16 -12.64 -7.11 -11.97
N TRP A 17 -12.61 -8.42 -12.25
CA TRP A 17 -12.01 -9.41 -11.35
C TRP A 17 -10.52 -9.17 -11.16
N ALA A 18 -9.77 -8.95 -12.25
CA ALA A 18 -8.33 -8.70 -12.21
C ALA A 18 -7.99 -7.44 -11.41
N ALA A 19 -8.74 -6.36 -11.61
CA ALA A 19 -8.58 -5.13 -10.85
C ALA A 19 -8.88 -5.33 -9.36
N ALA A 20 -10.00 -6.00 -9.05
CA ALA A 20 -10.40 -6.31 -7.67
C ALA A 20 -9.36 -7.23 -6.98
N ARG A 21 -8.85 -8.23 -7.71
CA ARG A 21 -7.83 -9.15 -7.21
C ARG A 21 -6.51 -8.45 -6.92
N SER A 22 -6.05 -7.61 -7.85
CA SER A 22 -4.84 -6.79 -7.66
C SER A 22 -4.99 -5.83 -6.48
N GLN A 23 -6.13 -5.17 -6.34
CA GLN A 23 -6.43 -4.30 -5.20
C GLN A 23 -6.46 -5.05 -3.87
N LYS A 24 -7.12 -6.23 -3.83
CA LYS A 24 -7.20 -7.06 -2.62
C LYS A 24 -5.84 -7.55 -2.17
N THR A 25 -5.03 -8.03 -3.10
CA THR A 25 -3.75 -8.66 -2.78
C THR A 25 -2.59 -7.67 -2.73
N ASN A 26 -2.80 -6.44 -3.20
CA ASN A 26 -1.75 -5.45 -3.44
C ASN A 26 -0.57 -6.03 -4.25
N ARG A 27 -0.88 -6.91 -5.20
CA ARG A 27 0.08 -7.55 -6.08
C ARG A 27 -0.24 -7.28 -7.54
N SER A 28 0.80 -7.16 -8.35
CA SER A 28 0.66 -7.27 -9.80
C SER A 28 0.23 -8.68 -10.16
N LEU A 29 -0.64 -8.80 -11.14
CA LEU A 29 -0.99 -10.10 -11.72
C LEU A 29 0.01 -10.56 -12.78
N ALA A 30 0.97 -9.73 -13.17
CA ALA A 30 2.05 -10.13 -14.07
C ALA A 30 2.87 -11.26 -13.43
N GLY A 31 3.04 -12.36 -14.18
CA GLY A 31 3.70 -13.58 -13.72
C GLY A 31 2.82 -14.52 -12.89
N ALA A 32 1.58 -14.15 -12.58
CA ALA A 32 0.63 -15.06 -11.92
C ALA A 32 0.15 -16.15 -12.87
N ARG A 33 -0.23 -17.30 -12.30
CA ARG A 33 -0.87 -18.40 -13.03
C ARG A 33 -2.38 -18.35 -12.82
N LEU A 34 -3.12 -18.30 -13.90
CA LEU A 34 -4.57 -18.24 -13.91
C LEU A 34 -5.15 -19.58 -14.34
N ALA A 35 -5.94 -20.19 -13.48
CA ALA A 35 -6.68 -21.40 -13.82
C ALA A 35 -8.06 -21.02 -14.41
N ILE A 36 -8.33 -21.49 -15.62
CA ILE A 36 -9.63 -21.32 -16.31
C ILE A 36 -10.13 -22.70 -16.71
N PRO A 37 -11.38 -23.08 -16.36
CA PRO A 37 -11.98 -24.29 -16.89
C PRO A 37 -12.05 -24.24 -18.42
N GLU A 38 -11.58 -25.30 -19.10
CA GLU A 38 -11.63 -25.41 -20.56
C GLU A 38 -11.17 -24.14 -21.31
N PRO A 39 -9.91 -23.67 -21.13
CA PRO A 39 -9.46 -22.35 -21.59
C PRO A 39 -9.57 -22.16 -23.11
N GLN A 40 -9.70 -23.22 -23.89
CA GLN A 40 -9.98 -23.18 -25.33
C GLN A 40 -11.38 -22.67 -25.66
N LYS A 41 -12.33 -22.77 -24.75
CA LYS A 41 -13.69 -22.21 -24.90
C LYS A 41 -13.78 -20.73 -24.50
N HIS A 42 -12.75 -20.22 -23.83
CA HIS A 42 -12.66 -18.86 -23.28
C HIS A 42 -11.47 -18.10 -23.85
N ALA A 43 -11.32 -18.12 -25.19
CA ALA A 43 -10.17 -17.55 -25.89
C ALA A 43 -9.97 -16.05 -25.58
N GLU A 44 -11.04 -15.31 -25.34
CA GLU A 44 -11.01 -13.89 -25.06
C GLU A 44 -10.45 -13.63 -23.65
N ILE A 45 -10.95 -14.32 -22.63
CA ILE A 45 -10.41 -14.23 -21.25
C ILE A 45 -8.95 -14.66 -21.23
N LYS A 46 -8.58 -15.72 -21.98
CA LYS A 46 -7.19 -16.14 -22.12
C LYS A 46 -6.33 -15.02 -22.71
N SER A 47 -6.80 -14.37 -23.77
CA SER A 47 -6.09 -13.26 -24.42
C SER A 47 -5.91 -12.08 -23.46
N GLN A 48 -6.95 -11.68 -22.74
CA GLN A 48 -6.88 -10.61 -21.75
C GLN A 48 -5.92 -10.95 -20.61
N ALA A 49 -6.00 -12.15 -20.06
CA ALA A 49 -5.09 -12.59 -18.99
C ALA A 49 -3.62 -12.53 -19.43
N GLN A 50 -3.34 -12.96 -20.67
CA GLN A 50 -1.99 -12.88 -21.24
C GLN A 50 -1.52 -11.43 -21.44
N GLN A 51 -2.42 -10.50 -21.79
CA GLN A 51 -2.11 -9.06 -21.85
C GLN A 51 -1.76 -8.48 -20.47
N TRP A 52 -2.31 -9.04 -19.40
CA TRP A 52 -1.93 -8.70 -18.02
C TRP A 52 -0.64 -9.42 -17.57
N GLY A 53 -0.01 -10.18 -18.45
CA GLY A 53 1.23 -10.91 -18.18
C GLY A 53 1.04 -12.20 -17.38
N MET A 54 -0.19 -12.75 -17.35
CA MET A 54 -0.51 -14.00 -16.66
C MET A 54 -0.25 -15.22 -17.57
N THR A 55 0.07 -16.36 -16.97
CA THR A 55 0.05 -17.67 -17.63
C THR A 55 -1.30 -18.33 -17.39
N VAL A 56 -1.93 -18.83 -18.47
CA VAL A 56 -3.26 -19.45 -18.38
C VAL A 56 -3.12 -20.96 -18.47
N GLU A 57 -3.69 -21.66 -17.49
CA GLU A 57 -3.69 -23.12 -17.36
C GLU A 57 -5.15 -23.66 -17.29
N ASP A 58 -5.33 -24.94 -17.55
CA ASP A 58 -6.63 -25.59 -17.40
C ASP A 58 -6.91 -25.85 -15.91
N ALA A 59 -8.06 -25.39 -15.42
CA ALA A 59 -8.44 -25.53 -14.01
C ALA A 59 -8.55 -26.99 -13.54
N THR A 60 -8.70 -27.95 -14.45
CA THR A 60 -8.73 -29.38 -14.11
C THR A 60 -7.36 -29.94 -13.72
N MET A 61 -6.28 -29.14 -13.90
CA MET A 61 -4.89 -29.54 -13.70
C MET A 61 -4.22 -28.73 -12.56
N THR A 62 -5.01 -28.10 -11.69
CA THR A 62 -4.47 -27.08 -10.76
C THR A 62 -3.95 -27.65 -9.45
N ASP A 63 -2.75 -27.22 -9.06
CA ASP A 63 -2.24 -27.23 -7.69
C ASP A 63 -2.75 -26.01 -6.89
N GLU A 64 -2.71 -26.08 -5.55
CA GLU A 64 -3.23 -25.08 -4.60
C GLU A 64 -2.66 -23.64 -4.74
N HIS A 65 -1.75 -23.39 -5.65
CA HIS A 65 -1.04 -22.10 -5.80
C HIS A 65 -1.48 -21.24 -7.00
N ASN A 66 -2.52 -21.65 -7.71
CA ASN A 66 -3.02 -20.91 -8.87
C ASN A 66 -4.07 -19.86 -8.48
N GLU A 67 -4.07 -18.73 -9.18
CA GLU A 67 -5.18 -17.80 -9.12
C GLU A 67 -6.35 -18.39 -9.93
N GLU A 68 -7.49 -18.60 -9.29
CA GLU A 68 -8.64 -19.23 -9.90
C GLU A 68 -9.65 -18.19 -10.38
N PHE A 69 -10.01 -18.25 -11.65
CA PHE A 69 -11.12 -17.51 -12.22
C PHE A 69 -12.15 -18.47 -12.76
N LEU A 70 -13.32 -18.52 -12.13
CA LEU A 70 -14.39 -19.41 -12.55
C LEU A 70 -15.31 -18.68 -13.53
N CYS A 71 -15.32 -19.13 -14.76
CA CYS A 71 -16.16 -18.57 -15.83
C CYS A 71 -17.65 -18.85 -15.67
N ASP A 72 -18.04 -19.65 -14.69
CA ASP A 72 -19.43 -19.98 -14.38
C ASP A 72 -20.14 -18.98 -13.47
N GLY A 73 -19.46 -17.91 -13.08
CA GLY A 73 -20.01 -16.86 -12.23
C GLY A 73 -20.21 -17.25 -10.76
N THR A 74 -19.57 -18.35 -10.31
CA THR A 74 -19.69 -18.80 -8.91
C THR A 74 -18.76 -18.09 -7.95
N GLN A 75 -17.70 -17.44 -8.44
CA GLN A 75 -16.88 -16.55 -7.60
C GLN A 75 -17.48 -15.15 -7.55
N SER A 76 -18.12 -14.86 -6.46
CA SER A 76 -18.57 -13.51 -6.14
C SER A 76 -17.37 -12.62 -5.76
N ILE A 77 -17.24 -11.47 -6.43
CA ILE A 77 -16.32 -10.41 -6.02
C ILE A 77 -16.61 -9.96 -4.58
N ASP A 78 -17.81 -10.23 -4.08
CA ASP A 78 -18.26 -9.91 -2.71
C ASP A 78 -17.47 -10.66 -1.62
N SER A 79 -16.79 -11.77 -1.95
CA SER A 79 -15.88 -12.46 -1.02
C SER A 79 -14.53 -11.75 -0.85
N ILE A 80 -14.24 -10.75 -1.67
CA ILE A 80 -13.02 -9.97 -1.58
C ILE A 80 -13.13 -9.01 -0.40
N THR A 81 -12.31 -9.21 0.60
CA THR A 81 -12.20 -8.26 1.71
C THR A 81 -11.76 -6.90 1.17
N ASP A 82 -12.62 -5.91 1.27
CA ASP A 82 -12.28 -4.54 0.87
C ASP A 82 -11.35 -3.92 1.91
N MET A 83 -10.06 -3.94 1.62
CA MET A 83 -9.03 -3.38 2.52
C MET A 83 -9.21 -1.88 2.79
N ARG A 84 -10.03 -1.17 1.99
CA ARG A 84 -10.41 0.22 2.28
C ARG A 84 -11.31 0.34 3.51
N LYS A 85 -12.00 -0.74 3.90
CA LYS A 85 -12.82 -0.83 5.11
C LYS A 85 -12.08 -1.39 6.31
N ALA A 86 -10.87 -1.91 6.12
CA ALA A 86 -10.04 -2.42 7.21
C ALA A 86 -9.65 -1.28 8.17
N SER A 87 -9.36 -1.62 9.41
CA SER A 87 -8.72 -0.69 10.33
C SER A 87 -7.32 -0.30 9.86
N GLY A 88 -6.76 0.77 10.41
CA GLY A 88 -5.38 1.16 10.13
C GLY A 88 -4.39 0.03 10.42
N LEU A 89 -4.57 -0.66 11.55
CA LEU A 89 -3.72 -1.80 11.95
C LEU A 89 -3.78 -2.94 10.94
N GLU A 90 -4.98 -3.41 10.58
CA GLU A 90 -5.16 -4.50 9.61
C GLU A 90 -4.57 -4.15 8.24
N ALA A 91 -4.76 -2.90 7.79
CA ALA A 91 -4.19 -2.45 6.52
C ALA A 91 -2.66 -2.41 6.55
N MET A 92 -2.08 -2.00 7.68
CA MET A 92 -0.63 -1.97 7.88
C MET A 92 -0.05 -3.39 7.98
N GLU A 93 -0.66 -4.30 8.73
CA GLU A 93 -0.25 -5.71 8.82
C GLU A 93 -0.28 -6.39 7.45
N TYR A 94 -1.32 -6.12 6.67
CA TYR A 94 -1.39 -6.60 5.29
C TYR A 94 -0.24 -6.06 4.44
N ALA A 95 0.04 -4.75 4.52
CA ALA A 95 1.14 -4.13 3.79
C ALA A 95 2.50 -4.74 4.18
N GLU A 96 2.74 -4.97 5.48
CA GLU A 96 4.00 -5.56 5.96
C GLU A 96 4.27 -6.94 5.36
N GLN A 97 3.24 -7.78 5.25
CA GLN A 97 3.36 -9.11 4.63
C GLN A 97 3.73 -9.03 3.13
N HIS A 98 3.42 -7.90 2.47
CA HIS A 98 3.60 -7.70 1.03
C HIS A 98 4.77 -6.78 0.66
N MET A 99 5.67 -6.50 1.61
CA MET A 99 6.85 -5.66 1.41
C MET A 99 8.16 -6.41 1.70
N PRO A 100 8.44 -7.54 1.02
CA PRO A 100 9.64 -8.34 1.29
C PRO A 100 10.94 -7.55 1.03
N VAL A 101 10.96 -6.71 -0.01
CA VAL A 101 12.15 -5.91 -0.35
C VAL A 101 12.50 -4.92 0.77
N LEU A 102 11.49 -4.21 1.31
CA LEU A 102 11.73 -3.31 2.44
C LEU A 102 12.25 -4.07 3.67
N ARG A 103 11.63 -5.21 3.98
CA ARG A 103 12.07 -6.06 5.10
C ARG A 103 13.54 -6.46 4.93
N ASP A 104 13.87 -7.07 3.80
CA ASP A 104 15.22 -7.61 3.55
C ASP A 104 16.27 -6.47 3.48
N THR A 105 15.87 -5.30 2.96
CA THR A 105 16.73 -4.11 2.96
C THR A 105 16.98 -3.60 4.37
N MET A 106 15.96 -3.47 5.19
CA MET A 106 16.11 -2.99 6.58
C MET A 106 16.90 -4.00 7.41
N ASP A 107 16.63 -5.29 7.26
CA ASP A 107 17.40 -6.34 7.94
C ASP A 107 18.89 -6.27 7.58
N SER A 108 19.20 -6.02 6.31
CA SER A 108 20.60 -5.82 5.86
C SER A 108 21.21 -4.50 6.36
N LEU A 109 20.43 -3.41 6.38
CA LEU A 109 20.94 -2.11 6.81
C LEU A 109 21.25 -2.08 8.31
N THR A 110 20.39 -2.66 9.15
CA THR A 110 20.57 -2.66 10.61
C THR A 110 21.79 -3.46 11.08
N THR A 111 22.34 -4.33 10.22
CA THR A 111 23.63 -4.99 10.51
C THR A 111 24.86 -4.11 10.26
N ARG A 112 24.69 -2.99 9.54
CA ARG A 112 25.80 -2.12 9.08
C ARG A 112 25.69 -0.68 9.57
N VAL A 113 24.49 -0.25 9.90
CA VAL A 113 24.18 1.13 10.32
C VAL A 113 23.47 1.08 11.66
N ASP A 114 24.00 1.83 12.62
CA ASP A 114 23.30 2.09 13.88
C ASP A 114 22.36 3.30 13.67
N PHE A 115 21.08 3.06 13.79
CA PHE A 115 20.06 4.11 13.68
C PHE A 115 19.75 4.80 15.02
N SER A 116 20.39 4.38 16.10
CA SER A 116 20.11 4.89 17.45
C SER A 116 20.30 6.40 17.53
N GLY A 117 19.22 7.11 17.82
CA GLY A 117 19.21 8.56 17.96
C GLY A 117 19.24 9.36 16.67
N ILE A 118 19.31 8.72 15.49
CA ILE A 118 19.17 9.43 14.21
C ILE A 118 17.74 9.95 14.11
N ARG A 119 17.56 11.23 13.85
CA ARG A 119 16.28 11.91 13.75
C ARG A 119 15.87 12.01 12.28
N ILE A 120 14.72 11.46 11.94
CA ILE A 120 14.26 11.35 10.57
C ILE A 120 12.88 11.97 10.44
N ALA A 121 12.76 13.01 9.62
CA ALA A 121 11.47 13.54 9.20
C ALA A 121 11.10 13.00 7.83
N VAL A 122 9.85 12.53 7.69
CA VAL A 122 9.35 11.90 6.47
C VAL A 122 8.19 12.72 5.92
N CYS A 123 8.22 13.03 4.62
CA CYS A 123 7.11 13.62 3.88
C CYS A 123 6.81 12.76 2.65
N LEU A 124 5.91 11.81 2.83
CA LEU A 124 5.45 10.88 1.80
C LEU A 124 3.93 10.75 1.89
N ILE A 125 3.31 10.16 0.87
CA ILE A 125 1.90 9.76 0.95
C ILE A 125 1.72 8.86 2.19
N LEU A 126 0.87 9.28 3.13
CA LEU A 126 0.63 8.52 4.36
C LEU A 126 -0.39 7.41 4.10
N GLU A 127 0.13 6.27 3.72
CA GLU A 127 -0.59 5.03 3.43
C GLU A 127 0.01 3.86 4.20
N PRO A 128 -0.61 2.67 4.19
CA PRO A 128 -0.10 1.52 4.94
C PRO A 128 1.38 1.17 4.67
N LYS A 129 1.86 1.30 3.43
CA LYS A 129 3.27 0.99 3.08
C LYS A 129 4.25 1.99 3.71
N THR A 130 3.93 3.28 3.66
CA THR A 130 4.72 4.32 4.33
C THR A 130 4.78 4.07 5.82
N ALA A 131 3.66 3.66 6.44
CA ALA A 131 3.64 3.32 7.85
C ALA A 131 4.60 2.17 8.20
N ILE A 132 4.74 1.17 7.33
CA ILE A 132 5.71 0.08 7.56
C ILE A 132 7.15 0.59 7.51
N LEU A 133 7.47 1.50 6.60
CA LEU A 133 8.79 2.15 6.58
C LEU A 133 9.05 2.87 7.92
N LEU A 134 8.10 3.69 8.40
CA LEU A 134 8.23 4.42 9.67
C LEU A 134 8.41 3.47 10.86
N ARG A 135 7.62 2.40 10.94
CA ARG A 135 7.75 1.36 11.98
C ARG A 135 9.14 0.72 11.98
N LYS A 136 9.66 0.38 10.80
CA LYS A 136 10.97 -0.27 10.68
C LYS A 136 12.12 0.67 11.05
N LEU A 137 12.07 1.93 10.66
CA LEU A 137 13.05 2.94 11.08
C LEU A 137 13.02 3.14 12.60
N LYS A 138 11.82 3.26 13.20
CA LYS A 138 11.65 3.36 14.65
C LYS A 138 12.16 2.10 15.36
N ALA A 139 11.84 0.93 14.87
CA ALA A 139 12.33 -0.34 15.43
C ALA A 139 13.86 -0.49 15.35
N ALA A 140 14.49 0.14 14.35
CA ALA A 140 15.93 0.22 14.22
C ALA A 140 16.58 1.23 15.18
N GLY A 141 15.79 2.00 15.94
CA GLY A 141 16.29 2.96 16.95
C GLY A 141 16.24 4.44 16.52
N ALA A 142 15.76 4.74 15.31
CA ALA A 142 15.60 6.12 14.87
C ALA A 142 14.42 6.83 15.58
N ILE A 143 14.59 8.13 15.77
CA ILE A 143 13.50 9.04 16.16
C ILE A 143 12.81 9.49 14.87
N VAL A 144 11.53 9.12 14.69
CA VAL A 144 10.85 9.28 13.42
C VAL A 144 9.59 10.12 13.57
N GLY A 145 9.43 11.11 12.68
CA GLY A 145 8.20 11.84 12.52
C GLY A 145 7.76 11.90 11.06
N VAL A 146 6.47 12.05 10.82
CA VAL A 146 5.91 12.15 9.48
C VAL A 146 4.98 13.35 9.36
N TYR A 147 5.16 14.11 8.28
CA TYR A 147 4.22 15.10 7.79
C TYR A 147 3.58 14.58 6.50
N CYS A 148 2.29 14.82 6.37
CA CYS A 148 1.57 14.51 5.15
C CYS A 148 0.42 15.50 4.93
N GLY A 149 0.35 16.06 3.74
CA GLY A 149 -0.71 16.99 3.36
C GLY A 149 -2.10 16.35 3.31
N PRO A 150 -3.16 17.17 3.29
CA PRO A 150 -4.55 16.70 3.37
C PRO A 150 -4.93 15.67 2.32
N ASP A 151 -4.54 15.89 1.06
CA ASP A 151 -4.93 15.05 -0.07
C ASP A 151 -4.23 13.67 -0.09
N SER A 152 -3.18 13.52 0.69
CA SER A 152 -2.31 12.35 0.70
C SER A 152 -2.35 11.57 2.01
N THR A 153 -3.31 11.88 2.90
CA THR A 153 -3.45 11.28 4.22
C THR A 153 -4.49 10.16 4.25
N ASP A 154 -4.09 8.95 4.69
CA ASP A 154 -5.02 7.95 5.19
C ASP A 154 -5.21 8.15 6.71
N PRO A 155 -6.38 8.63 7.16
CA PRO A 155 -6.60 8.97 8.57
C PRO A 155 -6.53 7.76 9.50
N ARG A 156 -6.84 6.56 9.01
CA ARG A 156 -6.76 5.31 9.78
C ARG A 156 -5.31 4.97 10.13
N VAL A 157 -4.43 5.17 9.15
CA VAL A 157 -2.99 4.95 9.29
C VAL A 157 -2.38 6.00 10.21
N ALA A 158 -2.73 7.27 10.01
CA ALA A 158 -2.26 8.37 10.85
C ALA A 158 -2.61 8.13 12.33
N GLU A 159 -3.87 7.77 12.63
CA GLU A 159 -4.31 7.47 13.98
C GLU A 159 -3.58 6.28 14.59
N GLN A 160 -3.37 5.21 13.81
CA GLN A 160 -2.66 4.03 14.28
C GLN A 160 -1.20 4.36 14.63
N LEU A 161 -0.50 5.12 13.78
CA LEU A 161 0.88 5.53 14.06
C LEU A 161 1.02 6.41 15.30
N ARG A 162 0.05 7.32 15.53
CA ARG A 162 0.01 8.12 16.77
C ARG A 162 -0.13 7.24 18.01
N ARG A 163 -1.00 6.23 17.96
CA ARG A 163 -1.14 5.24 19.05
C ARG A 163 0.15 4.46 19.32
N GLU A 164 0.96 4.27 18.31
CA GLU A 164 2.27 3.61 18.41
C GLU A 164 3.38 4.57 18.84
N GLY A 165 3.06 5.83 19.12
CA GLY A 165 4.01 6.84 19.58
C GLY A 165 4.98 7.28 18.48
N ILE A 166 4.52 7.35 17.24
CA ILE A 166 5.21 8.06 16.15
C ILE A 166 4.62 9.46 16.07
N THR A 167 5.45 10.48 15.96
CA THR A 167 5.01 11.85 15.73
C THR A 167 4.39 11.95 14.33
N VAL A 168 3.11 12.36 14.27
CA VAL A 168 2.35 12.41 13.00
C VAL A 168 1.66 13.74 12.88
N GLU A 169 2.13 14.57 11.98
CA GLU A 169 1.50 15.78 11.53
C GLU A 169 0.73 15.53 10.22
N SER A 170 -0.54 15.25 10.34
CA SER A 170 -1.40 14.88 9.21
C SER A 170 -2.87 15.00 9.56
N SER A 171 -3.63 15.69 8.70
CA SER A 171 -5.09 15.74 8.74
C SER A 171 -5.66 16.03 7.36
N ARG A 172 -6.81 15.43 7.04
CA ARG A 172 -7.56 15.72 5.82
C ARG A 172 -8.29 17.05 5.83
N ASP A 173 -8.50 17.59 7.02
CA ASP A 173 -9.36 18.76 7.22
C ASP A 173 -8.56 20.08 7.31
N TRP A 174 -7.24 20.03 7.16
CA TRP A 174 -6.41 21.20 7.22
C TRP A 174 -6.60 22.15 6.03
N THR A 175 -6.61 23.44 6.32
CA THR A 175 -6.35 24.48 5.31
C THR A 175 -4.87 24.45 4.90
N ALA A 176 -4.53 25.15 3.82
CA ALA A 176 -3.15 25.27 3.38
C ALA A 176 -2.24 25.90 4.46
N GLU A 177 -2.76 26.89 5.22
CA GLU A 177 -2.04 27.52 6.32
C GLU A 177 -1.80 26.55 7.47
N GLN A 178 -2.82 25.79 7.88
CA GLN A 178 -2.67 24.76 8.92
C GLN A 178 -1.69 23.66 8.51
N ALA A 179 -1.74 23.24 7.24
CA ALA A 179 -0.79 22.25 6.71
C ALA A 179 0.65 22.79 6.72
N HIS A 180 0.84 24.06 6.39
CA HIS A 180 2.14 24.72 6.44
C HIS A 180 2.67 24.80 7.89
N GLU A 181 1.83 25.25 8.84
CA GLU A 181 2.20 25.30 10.26
C GLU A 181 2.55 23.92 10.82
N ALA A 182 1.78 22.88 10.45
CA ALA A 182 2.03 21.52 10.87
C ALA A 182 3.37 20.96 10.31
N ALA A 183 3.71 21.34 9.08
CA ALA A 183 5.00 20.97 8.50
C ALA A 183 6.17 21.61 9.27
N LEU A 184 6.06 22.88 9.64
CA LEU A 184 7.06 23.57 10.47
C LEU A 184 7.11 22.97 11.88
N HIS A 185 5.95 22.66 12.47
CA HIS A 185 5.90 22.01 13.78
C HIS A 185 6.62 20.67 13.80
N LEU A 186 6.46 19.84 12.76
CA LEU A 186 7.23 18.60 12.67
C LEU A 186 8.74 18.84 12.62
N LEU A 187 9.20 19.83 11.83
CA LEU A 187 10.62 20.18 11.75
C LEU A 187 11.16 20.62 13.11
N ASP A 188 10.41 21.45 13.81
CA ASP A 188 10.78 21.98 15.13
C ASP A 188 10.79 20.88 16.20
N GLU A 189 9.86 19.92 16.15
CA GLU A 189 9.79 18.81 17.11
C GLU A 189 10.87 17.73 16.86
N ILE A 190 11.04 17.32 15.61
CA ILE A 190 11.98 16.25 15.27
C ILE A 190 13.40 16.77 15.19
N GLN A 191 13.62 18.00 14.73
CA GLN A 191 14.98 18.53 14.46
C GLN A 191 15.80 17.55 13.61
N PRO A 192 15.35 17.22 12.38
CA PRO A 192 15.82 16.05 11.66
C PRO A 192 17.28 16.16 11.21
N ASP A 193 18.01 15.05 11.35
CA ASP A 193 19.31 14.84 10.71
C ASP A 193 19.15 14.41 9.24
N ILE A 194 17.98 13.79 8.92
CA ILE A 194 17.64 13.30 7.59
C ILE A 194 16.19 13.63 7.28
N ILE A 195 15.95 14.12 6.05
CA ILE A 195 14.61 14.28 5.49
C ILE A 195 14.42 13.28 4.36
N ILE A 196 13.32 12.51 4.39
CA ILE A 196 12.87 11.65 3.31
C ILE A 196 11.62 12.29 2.69
N ASP A 197 11.75 12.77 1.46
CA ASP A 197 10.69 13.52 0.77
C ASP A 197 10.66 13.12 -0.71
N ASP A 198 9.50 12.80 -1.26
CA ASP A 198 9.34 12.40 -2.67
C ASP A 198 9.03 13.58 -3.61
N GLY A 199 8.54 14.69 -3.07
CA GLY A 199 8.17 15.90 -3.85
C GLY A 199 9.11 17.08 -3.67
N ALA A 200 10.12 16.96 -2.82
CA ALA A 200 11.06 18.01 -2.43
C ALA A 200 10.42 19.29 -1.83
N SER A 201 9.11 19.31 -1.63
CA SER A 201 8.40 20.48 -1.08
C SER A 201 8.70 20.68 0.40
N PHE A 202 8.78 19.61 1.15
CA PHE A 202 9.09 19.62 2.58
C PHE A 202 10.58 19.90 2.83
N ALA A 203 11.47 19.29 2.05
CA ALA A 203 12.90 19.59 2.09
C ALA A 203 13.20 21.05 1.71
N ARG A 204 12.47 21.59 0.71
CA ARG A 204 12.57 23.00 0.33
C ARG A 204 12.07 23.91 1.46
N LEU A 205 10.94 23.57 2.11
CA LEU A 205 10.41 24.32 3.25
C LEU A 205 11.45 24.38 4.37
N ALA A 206 12.02 23.25 4.75
CA ALA A 206 13.10 23.19 5.75
C ALA A 206 14.26 24.10 5.40
N SER A 207 14.75 24.05 4.16
CA SER A 207 15.88 24.90 3.72
C SER A 207 15.57 26.40 3.73
N LEU A 208 14.32 26.80 3.57
CA LEU A 208 13.93 28.21 3.51
C LEU A 208 13.57 28.78 4.89
N GLU A 209 12.89 28.00 5.71
CA GLU A 209 12.29 28.47 6.95
C GLU A 209 12.96 27.91 8.22
N ARG A 210 13.84 26.92 8.07
CA ARG A 210 14.66 26.31 9.14
C ARG A 210 16.09 26.03 8.64
N PRO A 211 16.80 27.06 8.13
CA PRO A 211 18.13 26.85 7.53
C PRO A 211 19.21 26.40 8.53
N GLU A 212 18.88 26.42 9.81
CA GLU A 212 19.76 25.95 10.91
C GLU A 212 19.72 24.44 11.15
N LEU A 213 18.77 23.72 10.53
CA LEU A 213 18.63 22.26 10.63
C LEU A 213 19.68 21.51 9.83
#